data_1e97f62c683f60e6889510bb99b70eb5
#
_entry.id   1e97f62c683f60e6889510bb99b70eb5
#
_cell.length_a   1.000
_cell.length_b   1.000
_cell.length_c   1.000
_cell.angle_alpha   90.00
_cell.angle_beta   90.00
_cell.angle_gamma   90.00
#
_symmetry.space_group_name_H-M   'P 1'
#
loop_
_entity.id
_entity.type
_entity.pdbx_description
1 polymer ?
#
loop_
_entity_poly.entity_id
_entity_poly.type
_entity_poly.pdbx_seq_one_letter_code
_entity_poly.pdbx_strand_id
1 'polypeptide(L)'
;YGARKKVAQQSCGAESWERLGGAVGLTAKAAVGTGDVQNDFMKSVYPYNACRPCNLSEDRKVTAYLGDANFSWTGDNGDVMLEMPLCYTSRYFETDSDGVEWEYRWVSSAPVDGLHVNSAFTDGSSISDKIYIPIFNGSAGKDAATGAKDVIRSIAGATPLTEVTRATFRTRSRN
;
A
#
# COMPACT_ATOMS: atom_id res chain seq x y z
N TYR A 1 -15.20 -0.90 6.72
CA TYR A 1 -15.42 -0.36 5.36
C TYR A 1 -15.53 -1.52 4.39
N GLY A 2 -16.45 -1.44 3.44
CA GLY A 2 -16.65 -2.51 2.47
C GLY A 2 -17.01 -2.00 1.09
N ALA A 3 -16.92 -2.91 0.11
CA ALA A 3 -17.42 -2.73 -1.24
C ALA A 3 -17.85 -4.08 -1.82
N ARG A 4 -18.81 -4.04 -2.75
CA ARG A 4 -19.23 -5.23 -3.51
C ARG A 4 -19.38 -4.91 -4.99
N LYS A 5 -19.24 -5.90 -5.83
CA LYS A 5 -19.57 -5.82 -7.27
C LYS A 5 -20.22 -7.11 -7.76
N LYS A 6 -21.00 -7.03 -8.83
CA LYS A 6 -21.54 -8.22 -9.52
C LYS A 6 -20.40 -8.98 -10.18
N VAL A 7 -20.32 -10.29 -9.96
CA VAL A 7 -19.25 -11.15 -10.52
C VAL A 7 -19.29 -11.16 -12.05
N ALA A 8 -20.49 -11.18 -12.63
CA ALA A 8 -20.68 -11.15 -14.08
C ALA A 8 -20.25 -9.81 -14.73
N GLN A 9 -20.01 -8.77 -13.95
CA GLN A 9 -19.61 -7.47 -14.46
C GLN A 9 -18.11 -7.44 -14.72
N GLN A 10 -17.71 -7.39 -16.00
CA GLN A 10 -16.30 -7.41 -16.40
C GLN A 10 -15.59 -6.06 -16.21
N SER A 11 -16.34 -4.95 -16.11
CA SER A 11 -15.77 -3.63 -15.85
C SER A 11 -15.11 -3.57 -14.47
N CYS A 12 -13.92 -2.98 -14.42
CA CYS A 12 -13.19 -2.70 -13.17
C CYS A 12 -13.27 -1.21 -12.78
N GLY A 13 -14.10 -0.42 -13.44
CA GLY A 13 -14.31 0.99 -13.13
C GLY A 13 -14.96 1.20 -11.75
N ALA A 14 -14.82 2.40 -11.22
CA ALA A 14 -15.38 2.77 -9.92
C ALA A 14 -16.91 2.60 -9.86
N GLU A 15 -17.58 2.78 -11.00
CA GLU A 15 -19.03 2.61 -11.17
C GLU A 15 -19.50 1.16 -11.03
N SER A 16 -18.60 0.18 -11.14
CA SER A 16 -18.94 -1.23 -10.99
C SER A 16 -18.94 -1.70 -9.53
N TRP A 17 -18.45 -0.87 -8.61
CA TRP A 17 -18.37 -1.18 -7.20
C TRP A 17 -19.37 -0.38 -6.39
N GLU A 18 -20.19 -1.08 -5.62
CA GLU A 18 -21.06 -0.49 -4.61
C GLU A 18 -20.33 -0.43 -3.27
N ARG A 19 -20.38 0.73 -2.61
CA ARG A 19 -19.76 0.91 -1.30
C ARG A 19 -20.67 0.47 -0.18
N LEU A 20 -20.10 -0.14 0.85
CA LEU A 20 -20.81 -0.71 1.99
C LEU A 20 -20.28 -0.17 3.31
N GLY A 21 -21.14 -0.20 4.33
CA GLY A 21 -20.79 0.22 5.69
C GLY A 21 -20.26 1.65 5.72
N GLY A 22 -19.18 1.90 6.44
CA GLY A 22 -18.58 3.24 6.58
C GLY A 22 -18.01 3.87 5.30
N ALA A 23 -18.00 3.14 4.18
CA ALA A 23 -17.56 3.68 2.89
C ALA A 23 -18.69 4.32 2.07
N VAL A 24 -19.96 4.13 2.48
CA VAL A 24 -21.13 4.69 1.79
C VAL A 24 -21.09 6.23 1.86
N GLY A 25 -21.33 6.87 0.73
CA GLY A 25 -21.36 8.33 0.63
C GLY A 25 -20.01 9.03 0.53
N LEU A 26 -18.89 8.30 0.74
CA LEU A 26 -17.57 8.90 0.60
C LEU A 26 -17.18 9.07 -0.87
N THR A 27 -16.50 10.16 -1.18
CA THR A 27 -16.04 10.47 -2.54
C THR A 27 -14.56 10.15 -2.69
N ALA A 28 -14.21 9.28 -3.64
CA ALA A 28 -12.83 9.06 -4.06
C ALA A 28 -12.54 9.96 -5.27
N LYS A 29 -11.60 10.88 -5.12
CA LYS A 29 -11.10 11.74 -6.20
C LYS A 29 -9.60 11.55 -6.32
N ALA A 30 -9.08 11.59 -7.53
CA ALA A 30 -7.63 11.64 -7.73
C ALA A 30 -7.08 12.93 -7.14
N ALA A 31 -5.93 12.85 -6.47
CA ALA A 31 -5.16 14.03 -6.12
C ALA A 31 -4.59 14.64 -7.40
N VAL A 32 -4.74 15.94 -7.57
CA VAL A 32 -4.32 16.67 -8.78
C VAL A 32 -3.46 17.85 -8.34
N GLY A 33 -2.14 17.72 -8.50
CA GLY A 33 -1.20 18.79 -8.19
C GLY A 33 -0.50 18.70 -6.84
N THR A 34 0.42 19.61 -6.62
CA THR A 34 1.19 19.71 -5.38
C THR A 34 0.35 20.38 -4.29
N GLY A 35 0.22 19.71 -3.16
CA GLY A 35 -0.55 20.23 -2.03
C GLY A 35 -2.02 19.81 -2.03
N ASP A 36 -2.43 18.96 -2.96
CA ASP A 36 -3.75 18.38 -2.92
C ASP A 36 -3.97 17.55 -1.67
N VAL A 37 -5.02 17.94 -1.02
CA VAL A 37 -5.46 17.28 0.21
C VAL A 37 -6.13 15.98 -0.16
N GLN A 38 -5.90 14.97 0.64
CA GLN A 38 -6.66 13.72 0.60
C GLN A 38 -8.16 14.03 0.51
N ASN A 39 -8.86 13.37 -0.41
CA ASN A 39 -10.32 13.43 -0.50
C ASN A 39 -10.97 12.69 0.68
N ASP A 40 -12.29 12.79 0.80
CA ASP A 40 -13.04 12.22 1.91
C ASP A 40 -12.80 10.72 2.09
N PHE A 41 -12.67 9.97 0.99
CA PHE A 41 -12.38 8.56 1.03
C PHE A 41 -11.02 8.28 1.66
N MET A 42 -9.97 8.95 1.20
CA MET A 42 -8.61 8.77 1.70
C MET A 42 -8.45 9.21 3.16
N LYS A 43 -9.19 10.24 3.58
CA LYS A 43 -9.18 10.72 4.97
C LYS A 43 -9.93 9.81 5.94
N SER A 44 -10.92 9.07 5.45
CA SER A 44 -11.87 8.36 6.32
C SER A 44 -11.71 6.86 6.28
N VAL A 45 -11.24 6.30 5.17
CA VAL A 45 -11.19 4.83 4.99
C VAL A 45 -9.83 4.27 5.42
N TYR A 46 -9.86 3.41 6.43
CA TYR A 46 -8.71 2.63 6.83
C TYR A 46 -8.39 1.54 5.76
N PRO A 47 -7.12 1.25 5.44
CA PRO A 47 -5.90 1.79 6.06
C PRO A 47 -5.39 3.11 5.45
N TYR A 48 -6.03 3.63 4.40
CA TYR A 48 -5.52 4.80 3.65
C TYR A 48 -5.31 6.03 4.54
N ASN A 49 -6.25 6.30 5.45
CA ASN A 49 -6.16 7.44 6.37
C ASN A 49 -5.04 7.34 7.40
N ALA A 50 -4.48 6.15 7.57
CA ALA A 50 -3.41 5.86 8.51
C ALA A 50 -2.07 5.54 7.82
N CYS A 51 -2.05 5.47 6.49
CA CYS A 51 -0.82 5.34 5.73
C CYS A 51 0.01 6.63 5.80
N ARG A 52 1.33 6.49 5.98
CA ARG A 52 2.24 7.63 6.16
C ARG A 52 3.49 7.47 5.30
N PRO A 53 3.82 8.42 4.39
CA PRO A 53 5.11 8.43 3.74
C PRO A 53 6.23 8.62 4.76
N CYS A 54 7.31 7.86 4.60
CA CYS A 54 8.47 7.91 5.48
C CYS A 54 9.77 7.66 4.71
N ASN A 55 10.89 8.04 5.31
CA ASN A 55 12.20 7.56 4.91
C ASN A 55 12.55 6.33 5.75
N LEU A 56 12.97 5.26 5.11
CA LEU A 56 13.35 4.01 5.73
C LEU A 56 14.85 3.74 5.49
N SER A 57 15.61 3.62 6.57
CA SER A 57 17.03 3.25 6.50
C SER A 57 17.21 1.79 6.07
N GLU A 58 18.44 1.42 5.71
CA GLU A 58 18.83 0.04 5.39
C GLU A 58 18.58 -0.92 6.57
N ASP A 59 18.68 -0.44 7.81
CA ASP A 59 18.35 -1.18 9.03
C ASP A 59 16.83 -1.32 9.27
N ARG A 60 16.01 -0.91 8.30
CA ARG A 60 14.54 -0.93 8.38
C ARG A 60 13.96 -0.07 9.51
N LYS A 61 14.65 1.02 9.85
CA LYS A 61 14.18 2.01 10.82
C LYS A 61 13.67 3.24 10.09
N VAL A 62 12.55 3.76 10.55
CA VAL A 62 12.05 5.04 10.04
C VAL A 62 12.95 6.15 10.58
N THR A 63 13.50 6.95 9.67
CA THR A 63 14.38 8.09 9.97
C THR A 63 13.65 9.41 9.97
N ALA A 64 12.59 9.53 9.16
CA ALA A 64 11.73 10.70 9.08
C ALA A 64 10.35 10.33 8.51
N TYR A 65 9.32 11.05 8.90
CA TYR A 65 8.01 11.02 8.27
C TYR A 65 7.78 12.26 7.41
N LEU A 66 6.88 12.18 6.46
CA LEU A 66 6.46 13.34 5.68
C LEU A 66 5.95 14.45 6.60
N GLY A 67 6.56 15.64 6.48
CA GLY A 67 6.34 16.78 7.36
C GLY A 67 7.48 17.04 8.35
N ASP A 68 8.36 16.08 8.59
CA ASP A 68 9.56 16.29 9.40
C ASP A 68 10.59 17.09 8.58
N ALA A 69 11.39 17.91 9.27
CA ALA A 69 12.38 18.78 8.60
C ALA A 69 13.45 18.02 7.82
N ASN A 70 13.75 16.78 8.23
CA ASN A 70 14.73 15.92 7.60
C ASN A 70 14.12 14.89 6.63
N PHE A 71 12.83 14.96 6.31
CA PHE A 71 12.22 14.10 5.29
C PHE A 71 12.78 14.44 3.90
N SER A 72 13.20 13.43 3.15
CA SER A 72 13.76 13.59 1.81
C SER A 72 13.05 12.70 0.79
N TRP A 73 12.56 13.29 -0.30
CA TRP A 73 12.05 12.54 -1.45
C TRP A 73 13.16 11.91 -2.29
N THR A 74 14.38 12.44 -2.22
CA THR A 74 15.55 12.01 -3.03
C THR A 74 16.36 10.88 -2.38
N GLY A 75 15.96 10.44 -1.20
CA GLY A 75 16.56 9.29 -0.54
C GLY A 75 17.80 9.59 0.30
N ASP A 76 18.06 10.88 0.62
CA ASP A 76 19.22 11.28 1.45
C ASP A 76 19.14 10.71 2.87
N ASN A 77 17.92 10.46 3.34
CA ASN A 77 17.65 9.88 4.67
C ASN A 77 17.08 8.45 4.64
N GLY A 78 17.25 7.76 3.52
CA GLY A 78 16.73 6.42 3.33
C GLY A 78 15.73 6.30 2.18
N ASP A 79 15.22 5.12 1.95
CA ASP A 79 14.23 4.86 0.91
C ASP A 79 12.90 5.53 1.22
N VAL A 80 12.24 6.05 0.18
CA VAL A 80 10.93 6.67 0.32
C VAL A 80 9.86 5.59 0.26
N MET A 81 9.27 5.33 1.40
CA MET A 81 8.31 4.26 1.59
C MET A 81 6.98 4.79 2.11
N LEU A 82 5.93 4.06 1.86
CA LEU A 82 4.65 4.24 2.50
C LEU A 82 4.55 3.24 3.65
N GLU A 83 4.54 3.72 4.89
CA GLU A 83 4.20 2.91 6.05
C GLU A 83 2.70 2.64 6.02
N MET A 84 2.32 1.37 5.98
CA MET A 84 0.94 0.91 6.00
C MET A 84 0.70 0.09 7.27
N PRO A 85 -0.24 0.49 8.13
CA PRO A 85 -0.52 -0.23 9.37
C PRO A 85 -1.28 -1.54 9.11
N LEU A 86 -1.16 -2.46 10.07
CA LEU A 86 -1.88 -3.73 10.07
C LEU A 86 -3.36 -3.55 9.78
N CYS A 87 -3.88 -4.32 8.84
CA CYS A 87 -5.30 -4.37 8.55
C CYS A 87 -5.83 -5.80 8.46
N TYR A 88 -7.11 -5.91 8.73
CA TYR A 88 -7.88 -7.13 8.61
C TYR A 88 -8.73 -7.05 7.36
N THR A 89 -8.76 -8.10 6.57
CA THR A 89 -9.47 -8.12 5.29
C THR A 89 -10.30 -9.38 5.15
N SER A 90 -11.35 -9.27 4.34
CA SER A 90 -12.13 -10.42 3.91
C SER A 90 -12.51 -10.24 2.44
N ARG A 91 -12.55 -11.35 1.73
CA ARG A 91 -13.06 -11.46 0.37
C ARG A 91 -13.89 -12.72 0.29
N TYR A 92 -15.15 -12.58 -0.09
CA TYR A 92 -16.05 -13.73 -0.29
C TYR A 92 -17.06 -13.45 -1.40
N PHE A 93 -17.77 -14.49 -1.81
CA PHE A 93 -18.81 -14.45 -2.83
C PHE A 93 -20.12 -14.89 -2.21
N GLU A 94 -21.21 -14.24 -2.61
CA GLU A 94 -22.55 -14.56 -2.14
C GLU A 94 -23.55 -14.34 -3.26
N THR A 95 -24.52 -15.24 -3.37
CA THR A 95 -25.62 -15.12 -4.34
C THR A 95 -26.84 -14.55 -3.64
N ASP A 96 -27.40 -13.47 -4.15
CA ASP A 96 -28.60 -12.85 -3.60
C ASP A 96 -29.89 -13.64 -3.98
N SER A 97 -31.03 -13.17 -3.48
CA SER A 97 -32.33 -13.78 -3.72
C SER A 97 -32.75 -13.78 -5.21
N ASP A 98 -32.18 -12.91 -6.01
CA ASP A 98 -32.44 -12.79 -7.44
C ASP A 98 -31.50 -13.66 -8.29
N GLY A 99 -30.63 -14.47 -7.63
CA GLY A 99 -29.66 -15.33 -8.27
C GLY A 99 -28.42 -14.60 -8.78
N VAL A 100 -28.19 -13.37 -8.38
CA VAL A 100 -27.01 -12.59 -8.77
C VAL A 100 -25.86 -12.86 -7.83
N GLU A 101 -24.72 -13.28 -8.37
CA GLU A 101 -23.51 -13.50 -7.61
C GLU A 101 -22.75 -12.18 -7.41
N TRP A 102 -22.40 -11.89 -6.14
CA TRP A 102 -21.67 -10.72 -5.72
C TRP A 102 -20.31 -11.07 -5.12
N GLU A 103 -19.28 -10.30 -5.43
CA GLU A 103 -17.99 -10.30 -4.74
C GLU A 103 -17.98 -9.20 -3.69
N TYR A 104 -17.73 -9.59 -2.43
CA TYR A 104 -17.59 -8.69 -1.30
C TYR A 104 -16.13 -8.54 -0.90
N ARG A 105 -15.72 -7.33 -0.57
CA ARG A 105 -14.42 -7.00 0.01
C ARG A 105 -14.59 -6.08 1.20
N TRP A 106 -13.96 -6.46 2.31
CA TRP A 106 -14.01 -5.69 3.55
C TRP A 106 -12.61 -5.41 4.06
N VAL A 107 -12.44 -4.28 4.75
CA VAL A 107 -11.23 -3.89 5.48
C VAL A 107 -11.59 -3.26 6.81
N SER A 108 -10.81 -3.59 7.86
CA SER A 108 -10.96 -3.08 9.22
C SER A 108 -9.62 -2.82 9.87
N SER A 109 -9.57 -1.87 10.79
CA SER A 109 -8.41 -1.61 11.67
C SER A 109 -8.34 -2.54 12.88
N ALA A 110 -9.42 -3.26 13.16
CA ALA A 110 -9.52 -4.17 14.29
C ALA A 110 -10.01 -5.55 13.84
N PRO A 111 -9.74 -6.61 14.60
CA PRO A 111 -10.32 -7.91 14.32
C PRO A 111 -11.84 -7.84 14.46
N VAL A 112 -12.52 -8.32 13.45
CA VAL A 112 -13.99 -8.43 13.38
C VAL A 112 -14.28 -9.83 12.86
N ASP A 113 -15.35 -10.44 13.31
CA ASP A 113 -15.76 -11.77 12.87
C ASP A 113 -15.85 -11.85 11.34
N GLY A 114 -15.24 -12.87 10.76
CA GLY A 114 -15.16 -13.06 9.32
C GLY A 114 -14.06 -12.27 8.60
N LEU A 115 -13.29 -11.43 9.31
CA LEU A 115 -12.10 -10.78 8.78
C LEU A 115 -10.83 -11.43 9.34
N HIS A 116 -9.82 -11.56 8.49
CA HIS A 116 -8.53 -12.16 8.84
C HIS A 116 -7.41 -11.15 8.63
N VAL A 117 -6.30 -11.32 9.35
CA VAL A 117 -5.08 -10.56 9.10
C VAL A 117 -4.73 -10.66 7.60
N ASN A 118 -4.52 -9.52 6.96
CA ASN A 118 -4.08 -9.52 5.57
C ASN A 118 -2.72 -10.21 5.47
N SER A 119 -2.58 -11.14 4.54
CA SER A 119 -1.38 -11.98 4.39
C SER A 119 -0.08 -11.20 4.16
N ALA A 120 -0.16 -9.96 3.70
CA ALA A 120 1.02 -9.09 3.56
C ALA A 120 1.69 -8.77 4.90
N PHE A 121 0.98 -8.91 6.02
CA PHE A 121 1.49 -8.66 7.38
C PHE A 121 1.97 -9.93 8.08
N THR A 122 1.96 -11.07 7.43
CA THR A 122 2.37 -12.35 8.02
C THR A 122 3.69 -12.84 7.44
N ASP A 123 4.59 -13.26 8.33
CA ASP A 123 5.83 -13.96 7.98
C ASP A 123 5.92 -15.23 8.83
N GLY A 124 5.56 -16.36 8.23
CA GLY A 124 5.39 -17.60 8.97
C GLY A 124 4.31 -17.49 10.04
N SER A 125 4.68 -17.63 11.31
CA SER A 125 3.79 -17.49 12.46
C SER A 125 3.75 -16.08 13.06
N SER A 126 4.57 -15.17 12.57
CA SER A 126 4.68 -13.81 13.09
C SER A 126 3.74 -12.87 12.33
N ILE A 127 3.15 -11.92 13.07
CA ILE A 127 2.30 -10.86 12.51
C ILE A 127 3.02 -9.54 12.77
N SER A 128 3.25 -8.76 11.71
CA SER A 128 3.81 -7.42 11.80
C SER A 128 2.69 -6.41 12.00
N ASP A 129 2.91 -5.40 12.84
CA ASP A 129 1.99 -4.30 13.09
C ASP A 129 1.92 -3.31 11.90
N LYS A 130 2.87 -3.38 10.99
CA LYS A 130 2.97 -2.54 9.79
C LYS A 130 3.86 -3.17 8.73
N ILE A 131 3.69 -2.69 7.50
CA ILE A 131 4.56 -3.00 6.35
C ILE A 131 4.98 -1.70 5.66
N TYR A 132 6.05 -1.78 4.86
CA TYR A 132 6.56 -0.66 4.08
C TYR A 132 6.45 -0.97 2.60
N ILE A 133 5.79 -0.09 1.86
CA ILE A 133 5.54 -0.23 0.42
C ILE A 133 6.34 0.85 -0.30
N PRO A 134 7.14 0.53 -1.33
CA PRO A 134 7.84 1.54 -2.12
C PRO A 134 6.87 2.54 -2.75
N ILE A 135 7.12 3.84 -2.62
CA ILE A 135 6.34 4.89 -3.28
C ILE A 135 6.77 5.04 -4.73
N PHE A 136 8.06 4.92 -5.00
CA PHE A 136 8.61 5.02 -6.34
C PHE A 136 8.99 3.65 -6.89
N ASN A 137 9.01 3.55 -8.21
CA ASN A 137 9.54 2.39 -8.90
C ASN A 137 10.98 2.14 -8.48
N GLY A 138 11.35 0.87 -8.33
CA GLY A 138 12.70 0.49 -7.95
C GLY A 138 13.74 1.04 -8.92
N SER A 139 14.71 1.78 -8.42
CA SER A 139 15.87 2.28 -9.15
C SER A 139 17.16 1.60 -8.70
N ALA A 140 18.21 1.67 -9.52
CA ALA A 140 19.53 1.19 -9.11
C ALA A 140 20.13 2.12 -8.06
N GLY A 141 20.68 1.55 -7.01
CA GLY A 141 21.40 2.27 -5.97
C GLY A 141 22.61 1.50 -5.49
N LYS A 142 23.38 2.14 -4.66
CA LYS A 142 24.46 1.51 -3.91
C LYS A 142 24.08 1.47 -2.44
N ASP A 143 24.53 0.42 -1.77
CA ASP A 143 24.46 0.31 -0.32
C ASP A 143 25.17 1.52 0.30
N ALA A 144 24.46 2.31 1.11
CA ALA A 144 25.01 3.54 1.69
C ALA A 144 26.16 3.26 2.67
N ALA A 145 26.15 2.11 3.34
CA ALA A 145 27.18 1.73 4.30
C ALA A 145 28.49 1.28 3.64
N THR A 146 28.38 0.55 2.53
CA THR A 146 29.56 -0.08 1.89
C THR A 146 29.88 0.48 0.51
N GLY A 147 28.92 1.12 -0.16
CA GLY A 147 29.02 1.58 -1.55
C GLY A 147 29.21 0.46 -2.59
N ALA A 148 29.28 -0.79 -2.16
CA ALA A 148 29.71 -1.92 -2.96
C ALA A 148 28.58 -2.79 -3.50
N LYS A 149 27.44 -2.84 -2.79
CA LYS A 149 26.31 -3.68 -3.20
C LYS A 149 25.35 -2.92 -4.09
N ASP A 150 24.87 -3.57 -5.12
CA ASP A 150 23.75 -3.08 -5.90
C ASP A 150 22.45 -3.36 -5.14
N VAL A 151 21.79 -2.32 -4.72
CA VAL A 151 20.50 -2.36 -4.04
C VAL A 151 19.42 -1.73 -4.89
N ILE A 152 18.17 -2.05 -4.57
CA ILE A 152 17.02 -1.39 -5.19
C ILE A 152 16.56 -0.29 -4.25
N ARG A 153 16.51 0.93 -4.78
CA ARG A 153 16.10 2.12 -4.03
C ARG A 153 14.72 2.61 -4.49
N SER A 154 13.95 3.12 -3.55
CA SER A 154 12.69 3.84 -3.80
C SER A 154 12.92 5.33 -3.56
N ILE A 155 13.26 6.08 -4.60
CA ILE A 155 13.61 7.49 -4.52
C ILE A 155 13.03 8.28 -5.69
N ALA A 156 12.69 9.56 -5.47
CA ALA A 156 12.18 10.44 -6.52
C ALA A 156 13.29 10.80 -7.53
N GLY A 157 12.89 11.00 -8.78
CA GLY A 157 13.77 11.47 -9.84
C GLY A 157 14.77 10.46 -10.38
N ALA A 158 14.82 9.25 -9.83
CA ALA A 158 15.70 8.19 -10.33
C ALA A 158 15.04 7.41 -11.48
N THR A 159 15.86 7.01 -12.46
CA THR A 159 15.38 6.17 -13.54
C THR A 159 15.02 4.78 -13.03
N PRO A 160 13.80 4.28 -13.30
CA PRO A 160 13.42 2.93 -12.92
C PRO A 160 14.36 1.87 -13.52
N LEU A 161 14.56 0.80 -12.76
CA LEU A 161 15.26 -0.37 -13.27
C LEU A 161 14.44 -1.02 -14.39
N THR A 162 15.07 -1.17 -15.55
CA THR A 162 14.54 -1.89 -16.71
C THR A 162 15.46 -3.06 -17.04
N GLU A 163 14.95 -4.03 -17.80
CA GLU A 163 15.74 -5.16 -18.33
C GLU A 163 16.48 -6.01 -17.28
N VAL A 164 15.95 -6.01 -16.06
CA VAL A 164 16.51 -6.80 -14.95
C VAL A 164 15.78 -8.13 -14.86
N THR A 165 16.54 -9.23 -14.82
CA THR A 165 15.92 -10.55 -14.62
C THR A 165 15.25 -10.64 -13.25
N ARG A 166 14.19 -11.46 -13.15
CA ARG A 166 13.50 -11.72 -11.88
C ARG A 166 14.44 -12.21 -10.77
N ALA A 167 15.46 -13.02 -11.14
CA ALA A 167 16.46 -13.50 -10.20
C ALA A 167 17.32 -12.37 -9.66
N THR A 168 17.83 -11.50 -10.53
CA THR A 168 18.62 -10.33 -10.15
C THR A 168 17.83 -9.37 -9.28
N PHE A 169 16.57 -9.10 -9.64
CA PHE A 169 15.70 -8.24 -8.84
C PHE A 169 15.53 -8.79 -7.42
N ARG A 170 15.22 -10.08 -7.28
CA ARG A 170 15.06 -10.74 -5.97
C ARG A 170 16.33 -10.70 -5.13
N THR A 171 17.50 -10.85 -5.74
CA THR A 171 18.78 -10.79 -5.03
C THR A 171 19.03 -9.39 -4.49
N ARG A 172 18.78 -8.36 -5.30
CA ARG A 172 18.99 -6.95 -4.93
C ARG A 172 17.98 -6.46 -3.87
N SER A 173 16.77 -6.99 -3.86
CA SER A 173 15.73 -6.59 -2.88
C SER A 173 15.86 -7.28 -1.52
N ARG A 174 16.73 -8.28 -1.40
CA ARG A 174 16.96 -9.04 -0.15
C ARG A 174 18.23 -8.63 0.60
N ASN A 175 19.05 -7.84 -0.03
CA ASN A 175 20.27 -7.31 0.57
C ASN A 175 20.01 -5.94 1.17
#